data_492da6c7374f3509da1845febbe4ee5c
#
_entry.id   492da6c7374f3509da1845febbe4ee5c
#
_cell.length_a   1.000
_cell.length_b   1.000
_cell.length_c   1.000
_cell.angle_alpha   90.00
_cell.angle_beta   90.00
_cell.angle_gamma   90.00
#
_symmetry.space_group_name_H-M   'P 1'
#
loop_
_entity.id
_entity.type
_entity.pdbx_description
1 polymer ?
#
loop_
_entity_poly.entity_id
_entity_poly.type
_entity_poly.pdbx_seq_one_letter_code
_entity_poly.pdbx_strand_id
1 'polypeptide(L)'
;MIDINELTKEKLFLPDATRGAVRLLTTKQLEKTGTRGLVTNTLHLLINYGADHIKELGGIKKLMNWDGMVLTDSGGFQVFSLIHSGKWKGRIHKNGAIFRSPRDGTEYELTPESSIDIQMKIDSDVLVCLDDCRKTDLTRKEAEESVERTIKWAKRCQNHFDNVYGGTKESRKLLTCVVQGANFPDLREKCAKALVEIGFDGYNFGGFVIEDQGELVLDEMKVVIENTPKDKIR
;
A
#
# COMPACT_ATOMS: atom_id res chain seq x y z
N MET A 1 19.95 6.05 -2.52
CA MET A 1 19.00 5.67 -3.58
C MET A 1 18.76 4.17 -3.46
N ILE A 2 17.51 3.73 -3.47
CA ILE A 2 17.18 2.31 -3.38
C ILE A 2 17.34 1.69 -4.76
N ASP A 3 18.20 0.68 -4.85
CA ASP A 3 18.34 -0.08 -6.09
C ASP A 3 17.26 -1.18 -6.13
N ILE A 4 16.34 -1.08 -7.08
CA ILE A 4 15.28 -2.07 -7.30
C ILE A 4 15.86 -3.46 -7.57
N ASN A 5 17.03 -3.55 -8.22
CA ASN A 5 17.69 -4.81 -8.49
C ASN A 5 18.22 -5.48 -7.22
N GLU A 6 18.51 -4.72 -6.18
CA GLU A 6 18.84 -5.29 -4.86
C GLU A 6 17.58 -5.78 -4.15
N LEU A 7 16.49 -5.01 -4.20
CA LEU A 7 15.22 -5.38 -3.56
C LEU A 7 14.61 -6.66 -4.16
N THR A 8 14.81 -6.92 -5.44
CA THR A 8 14.27 -8.12 -6.11
C THR A 8 15.10 -9.38 -5.85
N LYS A 9 16.34 -9.25 -5.40
CA LYS A 9 17.25 -10.38 -5.15
C LYS A 9 17.15 -10.94 -3.74
N GLU A 10 16.69 -10.14 -2.79
CA GLU A 10 16.68 -10.51 -1.38
C GLU A 10 15.26 -10.60 -0.83
N LYS A 11 15.06 -11.54 0.10
CA LYS A 11 13.83 -11.59 0.91
C LYS A 11 14.00 -10.63 2.07
N LEU A 12 13.26 -9.54 2.06
CA LEU A 12 13.30 -8.55 3.12
C LEU A 12 12.10 -8.73 4.05
N PHE A 13 12.36 -8.69 5.34
CA PHE A 13 11.34 -8.49 6.35
C PHE A 13 11.28 -7.00 6.71
N LEU A 14 10.13 -6.38 6.54
CA LEU A 14 9.89 -4.97 6.85
C LEU A 14 9.02 -4.87 8.11
N PRO A 15 9.61 -4.59 9.29
CA PRO A 15 8.84 -4.37 10.51
C PRO A 15 7.82 -3.26 10.37
N ASP A 16 6.65 -3.44 11.00
CA ASP A 16 5.59 -2.44 11.02
C ASP A 16 5.96 -1.25 11.93
N ALA A 17 5.95 -0.08 11.34
CA ALA A 17 6.14 1.21 11.99
C ALA A 17 4.90 2.11 11.79
N THR A 18 3.70 1.55 11.92
CA THR A 18 2.38 2.16 11.62
C THR A 18 2.27 3.64 11.98
N ARG A 19 2.83 4.07 13.12
CA ARG A 19 2.76 5.45 13.61
C ARG A 19 4.12 6.16 13.61
N GLY A 20 4.99 5.81 12.68
CA GLY A 20 6.34 6.36 12.63
C GLY A 20 7.26 5.81 13.73
N ALA A 21 6.97 4.62 14.25
CA ALA A 21 7.82 3.91 15.19
C ALA A 21 7.49 2.42 15.21
N VAL A 22 8.51 1.57 15.27
CA VAL A 22 8.33 0.15 15.56
C VAL A 22 8.10 -0.01 17.06
N ARG A 23 7.03 -0.71 17.41
CA ARG A 23 6.63 -0.86 18.81
C ARG A 23 7.75 -1.50 19.65
N LEU A 24 8.08 -0.86 20.77
CA LEU A 24 9.07 -1.31 21.75
C LEU A 24 10.54 -1.30 21.27
N LEU A 25 10.83 -0.77 20.09
CA LEU A 25 12.19 -0.70 19.56
C LEU A 25 12.56 0.73 19.15
N THR A 26 13.75 1.13 19.45
CA THR A 26 14.37 2.34 18.91
C THR A 26 14.94 2.06 17.52
N THR A 27 15.10 3.10 16.69
CA THR A 27 15.74 2.98 15.38
C THR A 27 17.16 2.42 15.47
N LYS A 28 17.94 2.83 16.47
CA LYS A 28 19.29 2.26 16.74
C LYS A 28 19.27 0.76 17.06
N GLN A 29 18.21 0.25 17.68
CA GLN A 29 18.05 -1.18 17.93
C GLN A 29 17.70 -1.92 16.64
N LEU A 30 16.84 -1.34 15.78
CA LEU A 30 16.51 -1.89 14.47
C LEU A 30 17.73 -1.96 13.55
N GLU A 31 18.55 -0.92 13.51
CA GLU A 31 19.81 -0.92 12.76
C GLU A 31 20.74 -2.07 13.17
N LYS A 32 20.84 -2.33 14.48
CA LYS A 32 21.67 -3.45 15.01
C LYS A 32 21.15 -4.83 14.62
N THR A 33 19.87 -4.97 14.29
CA THR A 33 19.31 -6.24 13.78
C THR A 33 19.55 -6.46 12.30
N GLY A 34 20.13 -5.49 11.59
CA GLY A 34 20.29 -5.52 10.14
C GLY A 34 18.99 -5.22 9.38
N THR A 35 17.98 -4.66 10.06
CA THR A 35 16.73 -4.21 9.40
C THR A 35 17.05 -3.18 8.33
N ARG A 36 16.60 -3.40 7.10
CA ARG A 36 16.90 -2.53 5.95
C ARG A 36 15.77 -1.59 5.59
N GLY A 37 14.55 -1.89 6.02
CA GLY A 37 13.37 -1.07 5.72
C GLY A 37 12.23 -1.29 6.70
N LEU A 38 11.27 -0.38 6.68
CA LEU A 38 10.08 -0.37 7.53
C LEU A 38 8.82 -0.16 6.69
N VAL A 39 7.69 -0.69 7.17
CA VAL A 39 6.37 -0.38 6.64
C VAL A 39 5.68 0.63 7.54
N THR A 40 5.13 1.69 6.96
CA THR A 40 4.33 2.68 7.68
C THR A 40 2.91 2.73 7.13
N ASN A 41 1.98 3.28 7.89
CA ASN A 41 0.57 3.33 7.50
C ASN A 41 0.15 4.77 7.17
N THR A 42 -0.19 4.98 5.90
CA THR A 42 -0.60 6.29 5.37
C THR A 42 -1.74 6.92 6.15
N LEU A 43 -2.80 6.15 6.46
CA LEU A 43 -3.95 6.67 7.17
C LEU A 43 -3.61 7.10 8.60
N HIS A 44 -2.85 6.26 9.32
CA HIS A 44 -2.46 6.58 10.68
C HIS A 44 -1.53 7.79 10.76
N LEU A 45 -0.61 7.93 9.82
CA LEU A 45 0.27 9.09 9.73
C LEU A 45 -0.52 10.36 9.42
N LEU A 46 -1.46 10.29 8.46
CA LEU A 46 -2.34 11.40 8.10
C LEU A 46 -3.16 11.91 9.30
N ILE A 47 -3.84 10.99 10.01
CA ILE A 47 -4.75 11.37 11.11
C ILE A 47 -3.99 11.82 12.36
N ASN A 48 -2.84 11.21 12.66
CA ASN A 48 -2.12 11.51 13.89
C ASN A 48 -1.23 12.75 13.78
N TYR A 49 -0.59 12.95 12.64
CA TYR A 49 0.39 14.02 12.45
C TYR A 49 -0.01 15.02 11.35
N GLY A 50 -0.75 14.58 10.33
CA GLY A 50 -0.97 15.35 9.11
C GLY A 50 0.18 15.20 8.12
N ALA A 51 -0.15 14.99 6.84
CA ALA A 51 0.86 14.79 5.80
C ALA A 51 1.71 16.05 5.55
N ASP A 52 1.10 17.23 5.63
CA ASP A 52 1.81 18.49 5.46
C ASP A 52 2.80 18.74 6.60
N HIS A 53 2.42 18.44 7.84
CA HIS A 53 3.33 18.57 8.98
C HIS A 53 4.52 17.60 8.88
N ILE A 54 4.29 16.35 8.45
CA ILE A 54 5.40 15.41 8.21
C ILE A 54 6.35 15.96 7.13
N LYS A 55 5.81 16.55 6.05
CA LYS A 55 6.60 17.20 5.00
C LYS A 55 7.44 18.36 5.55
N GLU A 56 6.87 19.21 6.39
CA GLU A 56 7.55 20.35 7.04
C GLU A 56 8.71 19.88 7.93
N LEU A 57 8.57 18.72 8.59
CA LEU A 57 9.63 18.11 9.39
C LEU A 57 10.75 17.45 8.55
N GLY A 58 10.61 17.43 7.21
CA GLY A 58 11.58 16.83 6.29
C GLY A 58 11.30 15.36 5.98
N GLY A 59 10.05 14.93 6.11
CA GLY A 59 9.58 13.60 5.75
C GLY A 59 9.62 12.58 6.90
N ILE A 60 9.07 11.39 6.63
CA ILE A 60 8.90 10.32 7.62
C ILE A 60 10.23 9.81 8.17
N LYS A 61 11.27 9.76 7.35
CA LYS A 61 12.61 9.32 7.77
C LYS A 61 13.18 10.25 8.83
N LYS A 62 13.02 11.56 8.65
CA LYS A 62 13.43 12.56 9.64
C LYS A 62 12.63 12.44 10.93
N LEU A 63 11.30 12.28 10.81
CA LEU A 63 10.42 12.08 11.95
C LEU A 63 10.81 10.86 12.77
N MET A 64 11.19 9.75 12.12
CA MET A 64 11.60 8.50 12.77
C MET A 64 13.07 8.47 13.19
N ASN A 65 13.89 9.39 12.70
CA ASN A 65 15.36 9.30 12.75
C ASN A 65 15.84 7.95 12.17
N TRP A 66 15.40 7.64 10.94
CA TRP A 66 15.63 6.38 10.24
C TRP A 66 16.26 6.62 8.86
N ASP A 67 17.37 5.95 8.57
CA ASP A 67 18.10 6.11 7.30
C ASP A 67 17.77 5.00 6.26
N GLY A 68 17.14 3.91 6.69
CA GLY A 68 16.76 2.82 5.82
C GLY A 68 15.56 3.13 4.93
N MET A 69 15.13 2.14 4.15
CA MET A 69 13.97 2.23 3.27
C MET A 69 12.67 2.40 4.08
N VAL A 70 11.73 3.17 3.55
CA VAL A 70 10.35 3.27 4.05
C VAL A 70 9.36 2.99 2.93
N LEU A 71 8.52 1.99 3.17
CA LEU A 71 7.34 1.71 2.37
C LEU A 71 6.12 2.27 3.10
N THR A 72 5.24 2.99 2.41
CA THR A 72 3.91 3.34 2.93
C THR A 72 2.84 2.53 2.23
N ASP A 73 1.90 1.97 2.99
CA ASP A 73 0.68 1.42 2.40
C ASP A 73 -0.22 2.53 1.82
N SER A 74 -1.28 2.14 1.12
CA SER A 74 -2.23 3.10 0.53
C SER A 74 -3.17 3.77 1.54
N GLY A 75 -3.29 3.22 2.74
CA GLY A 75 -4.31 3.58 3.73
C GLY A 75 -5.70 3.01 3.45
N GLY A 76 -5.90 2.37 2.28
CA GLY A 76 -7.22 1.90 1.82
C GLY A 76 -7.80 0.80 2.70
N PHE A 77 -7.01 -0.21 3.05
CA PHE A 77 -7.46 -1.33 3.89
C PHE A 77 -8.07 -0.85 5.20
N GLN A 78 -7.41 0.08 5.90
CA GLN A 78 -7.87 0.59 7.18
C GLN A 78 -9.16 1.40 7.02
N VAL A 79 -9.23 2.29 6.02
CA VAL A 79 -10.43 3.09 5.75
C VAL A 79 -11.62 2.17 5.43
N PHE A 80 -11.44 1.22 4.53
CA PHE A 80 -12.52 0.32 4.12
C PHE A 80 -12.96 -0.60 5.26
N SER A 81 -12.02 -1.19 5.98
CA SER A 81 -12.31 -2.04 7.14
C SER A 81 -13.06 -1.30 8.25
N LEU A 82 -12.67 -0.06 8.53
CA LEU A 82 -13.30 0.75 9.58
C LEU A 82 -14.68 1.27 9.18
N ILE A 83 -14.92 1.57 7.91
CA ILE A 83 -16.24 1.93 7.39
C ILE A 83 -17.16 0.70 7.38
N HIS A 84 -16.72 -0.43 6.84
CA HIS A 84 -17.53 -1.66 6.76
C HIS A 84 -17.88 -2.23 8.14
N SER A 85 -16.99 -2.09 9.13
CA SER A 85 -17.27 -2.52 10.51
C SER A 85 -18.17 -1.54 11.27
N GLY A 86 -18.56 -0.41 10.68
CA GLY A 86 -19.35 0.62 11.33
C GLY A 86 -18.61 1.42 12.42
N LYS A 87 -17.30 1.18 12.59
CA LYS A 87 -16.48 1.91 13.57
C LYS A 87 -16.27 3.36 13.20
N TRP A 88 -16.23 3.66 11.89
CA TRP A 88 -16.10 5.02 11.38
C TRP A 88 -17.32 5.42 10.55
N LYS A 89 -17.72 6.67 10.69
CA LYS A 89 -18.71 7.27 9.80
C LYS A 89 -18.05 7.58 8.46
N GLY A 90 -18.55 6.98 7.40
CA GLY A 90 -18.00 7.17 6.06
C GLY A 90 -18.77 6.40 4.99
N ARG A 91 -18.37 6.59 3.76
CA ARG A 91 -18.92 5.87 2.60
C ARG A 91 -17.82 5.57 1.59
N ILE A 92 -17.91 4.40 0.98
CA ILE A 92 -17.08 4.02 -0.16
C ILE A 92 -17.89 4.28 -1.42
N HIS A 93 -17.24 4.86 -2.43
CA HIS A 93 -17.85 5.16 -3.72
C HIS A 93 -16.89 4.82 -4.87
N LYS A 94 -17.34 4.97 -6.12
CA LYS A 94 -16.56 4.58 -7.30
C LYS A 94 -15.19 5.25 -7.42
N ASN A 95 -15.01 6.41 -6.80
CA ASN A 95 -13.79 7.21 -6.92
C ASN A 95 -12.86 7.11 -5.70
N GLY A 96 -13.29 6.48 -4.60
CA GLY A 96 -12.54 6.42 -3.35
C GLY A 96 -13.44 6.24 -2.13
N ALA A 97 -13.07 6.82 -1.01
CA ALA A 97 -13.82 6.82 0.23
C ALA A 97 -13.85 8.19 0.88
N ILE A 98 -15.00 8.56 1.45
CA ILE A 98 -15.14 9.73 2.33
C ILE A 98 -15.35 9.22 3.73
N PHE A 99 -14.61 9.73 4.70
CA PHE A 99 -14.72 9.33 6.10
C PHE A 99 -14.41 10.50 7.04
N ARG A 100 -14.83 10.36 8.30
CA ARG A 100 -14.54 11.32 9.35
C ARG A 100 -13.55 10.73 10.36
N SER A 101 -12.51 11.50 10.63
CA SER A 101 -11.54 11.18 11.66
C SER A 101 -12.23 11.04 13.04
N PRO A 102 -12.03 9.95 13.76
CA PRO A 102 -12.57 9.82 15.11
C PRO A 102 -11.86 10.72 16.13
N ARG A 103 -10.71 11.29 15.75
CA ARG A 103 -9.90 12.13 16.63
C ARG A 103 -10.49 13.53 16.80
N ASP A 104 -10.91 14.14 15.71
CA ASP A 104 -11.28 15.56 15.65
C ASP A 104 -12.51 15.86 14.79
N GLY A 105 -13.10 14.82 14.16
CA GLY A 105 -14.26 14.96 13.29
C GLY A 105 -13.94 15.49 11.89
N THR A 106 -12.69 15.76 11.56
CA THR A 106 -12.27 16.24 10.22
C THR A 106 -12.69 15.24 9.16
N GLU A 107 -13.29 15.74 8.08
CA GLU A 107 -13.67 14.93 6.93
C GLU A 107 -12.50 14.80 5.95
N TYR A 108 -12.22 13.58 5.54
CA TYR A 108 -11.20 13.25 4.56
C TYR A 108 -11.84 12.55 3.37
N GLU A 109 -11.27 12.79 2.18
CA GLU A 109 -11.54 12.03 0.99
C GLU A 109 -10.26 11.33 0.54
N LEU A 110 -10.29 9.99 0.54
CA LEU A 110 -9.21 9.15 0.06
C LEU A 110 -9.55 8.66 -1.35
N THR A 111 -8.91 9.24 -2.35
CA THR A 111 -8.97 8.82 -3.75
C THR A 111 -7.63 8.23 -4.18
N PRO A 112 -7.53 7.57 -5.34
CA PRO A 112 -6.23 7.15 -5.89
C PRO A 112 -5.19 8.28 -5.92
N GLU A 113 -5.59 9.45 -6.38
CA GLU A 113 -4.71 10.62 -6.48
C GLU A 113 -4.31 11.14 -5.11
N SER A 114 -5.27 11.35 -4.21
CA SER A 114 -4.96 11.87 -2.86
C SER A 114 -4.13 10.89 -2.04
N SER A 115 -4.30 9.57 -2.24
CA SER A 115 -3.44 8.56 -1.60
C SER A 115 -1.97 8.70 -2.03
N ILE A 116 -1.72 8.89 -3.33
CA ILE A 116 -0.37 9.15 -3.85
C ILE A 116 0.18 10.47 -3.30
N ASP A 117 -0.61 11.57 -3.33
CA ASP A 117 -0.18 12.87 -2.80
C ASP A 117 0.21 12.81 -1.32
N ILE A 118 -0.57 12.09 -0.51
CA ILE A 118 -0.28 11.90 0.91
C ILE A 118 1.04 11.13 1.10
N GLN A 119 1.24 10.02 0.39
CA GLN A 119 2.45 9.22 0.47
C GLN A 119 3.69 10.01 -0.01
N MET A 120 3.55 10.84 -1.04
CA MET A 120 4.60 11.74 -1.50
C MET A 120 4.94 12.83 -0.48
N LYS A 121 3.95 13.40 0.22
CA LYS A 121 4.18 14.34 1.33
C LYS A 121 4.85 13.67 2.53
N ILE A 122 4.49 12.43 2.82
CA ILE A 122 5.15 11.59 3.84
C ILE A 122 6.62 11.35 3.47
N ASP A 123 6.96 11.40 2.20
CA ASP A 123 8.30 11.21 1.65
C ASP A 123 8.82 9.77 1.82
N SER A 124 7.96 8.78 1.59
CA SER A 124 8.36 7.37 1.54
C SER A 124 9.14 7.03 0.26
N ASP A 125 9.91 5.96 0.30
CA ASP A 125 10.69 5.47 -0.86
C ASP A 125 9.85 4.62 -1.79
N VAL A 126 8.95 3.80 -1.23
CA VAL A 126 8.05 2.91 -1.95
C VAL A 126 6.62 3.25 -1.61
N LEU A 127 5.84 3.59 -2.62
CA LEU A 127 4.43 3.90 -2.53
C LEU A 127 3.58 2.70 -2.97
N VAL A 128 2.39 2.57 -2.41
CA VAL A 128 1.43 1.54 -2.78
C VAL A 128 0.16 2.19 -3.35
N CYS A 129 -0.28 1.72 -4.52
CA CYS A 129 -1.54 2.17 -5.12
C CYS A 129 -2.73 1.86 -4.22
N LEU A 130 -3.72 2.76 -4.20
CA LEU A 130 -5.00 2.50 -3.56
C LEU A 130 -5.70 1.33 -4.25
N ASP A 131 -6.16 0.36 -3.46
CA ASP A 131 -6.86 -0.83 -3.89
C ASP A 131 -8.18 -1.02 -3.13
N ASP A 132 -9.09 -1.82 -3.66
CA ASP A 132 -10.35 -2.19 -2.98
C ASP A 132 -10.17 -3.50 -2.23
N CYS A 133 -9.48 -3.46 -1.10
CA CYS A 133 -9.28 -4.60 -0.23
C CYS A 133 -10.52 -4.85 0.64
N ARG A 134 -11.21 -5.94 0.37
CA ARG A 134 -12.40 -6.38 1.13
C ARG A 134 -12.08 -7.59 2.00
N LYS A 135 -13.09 -8.11 2.70
CA LYS A 135 -12.99 -9.35 3.48
C LYS A 135 -12.65 -10.56 2.60
N THR A 136 -12.24 -11.66 3.23
CA THR A 136 -11.90 -12.92 2.54
C THR A 136 -13.11 -13.69 2.03
N ASP A 137 -14.25 -13.60 2.70
CA ASP A 137 -15.51 -14.32 2.45
C ASP A 137 -16.42 -13.64 1.40
N LEU A 138 -15.81 -13.08 0.34
CA LEU A 138 -16.55 -12.42 -0.72
C LEU A 138 -17.30 -13.42 -1.59
N THR A 139 -18.51 -13.04 -1.99
CA THR A 139 -19.15 -13.67 -3.15
C THR A 139 -18.33 -13.41 -4.40
N ARG A 140 -18.44 -14.28 -5.41
CA ARG A 140 -17.73 -14.07 -6.69
C ARG A 140 -18.00 -12.69 -7.29
N LYS A 141 -19.25 -12.23 -7.27
CA LYS A 141 -19.63 -10.91 -7.79
C LYS A 141 -18.92 -9.77 -7.06
N GLU A 142 -18.85 -9.84 -5.75
CA GLU A 142 -18.13 -8.82 -4.94
C GLU A 142 -16.63 -8.84 -5.21
N ALA A 143 -16.04 -10.01 -5.41
CA ALA A 143 -14.64 -10.16 -5.79
C ALA A 143 -14.37 -9.58 -7.19
N GLU A 144 -15.24 -9.82 -8.17
CA GLU A 144 -15.17 -9.20 -9.50
C GLU A 144 -15.23 -7.67 -9.44
N GLU A 145 -16.16 -7.11 -8.67
CA GLU A 145 -16.27 -5.66 -8.45
C GLU A 145 -15.02 -5.07 -7.79
N SER A 146 -14.44 -5.77 -6.81
CA SER A 146 -13.20 -5.38 -6.13
C SER A 146 -12.03 -5.35 -7.12
N VAL A 147 -11.86 -6.41 -7.92
CA VAL A 147 -10.81 -6.50 -8.95
C VAL A 147 -10.94 -5.38 -9.98
N GLU A 148 -12.12 -5.14 -10.50
CA GLU A 148 -12.34 -4.09 -11.49
C GLU A 148 -12.06 -2.70 -10.92
N ARG A 149 -12.45 -2.45 -9.68
CA ARG A 149 -12.18 -1.19 -9.00
C ARG A 149 -10.68 -1.01 -8.74
N THR A 150 -10.02 -2.04 -8.24
CA THR A 150 -8.57 -2.05 -8.01
C THR A 150 -7.79 -1.72 -9.28
N ILE A 151 -8.11 -2.36 -10.40
CA ILE A 151 -7.46 -2.08 -11.69
C ILE A 151 -7.67 -0.62 -12.13
N LYS A 152 -8.90 -0.13 -12.03
CA LYS A 152 -9.23 1.28 -12.39
C LYS A 152 -8.48 2.27 -11.50
N TRP A 153 -8.40 2.01 -10.21
CA TRP A 153 -7.71 2.86 -9.25
C TRP A 153 -6.19 2.81 -9.41
N ALA A 154 -5.63 1.64 -9.64
CA ALA A 154 -4.21 1.48 -9.92
C ALA A 154 -3.78 2.29 -11.16
N LYS A 155 -4.57 2.25 -12.24
CA LYS A 155 -4.33 3.09 -13.43
C LYS A 155 -4.38 4.58 -13.13
N ARG A 156 -5.30 5.02 -12.28
CA ARG A 156 -5.39 6.44 -11.85
C ARG A 156 -4.17 6.82 -10.99
N CYS A 157 -3.76 5.96 -10.04
CA CYS A 157 -2.55 6.17 -9.25
C CYS A 157 -1.32 6.32 -10.15
N GLN A 158 -1.12 5.41 -11.12
CA GLN A 158 0.01 5.46 -12.05
C GLN A 158 0.00 6.75 -12.88
N ASN A 159 -1.13 7.09 -13.49
CA ASN A 159 -1.27 8.30 -14.29
C ASN A 159 -0.96 9.57 -13.47
N HIS A 160 -1.50 9.65 -12.24
CA HIS A 160 -1.27 10.78 -11.36
C HIS A 160 0.21 10.86 -10.94
N PHE A 161 0.79 9.74 -10.56
CA PHE A 161 2.20 9.65 -10.18
C PHE A 161 3.11 10.10 -11.32
N ASP A 162 2.89 9.62 -12.53
CA ASP A 162 3.70 9.97 -13.69
C ASP A 162 3.53 11.45 -14.09
N ASN A 163 2.31 11.97 -14.08
CA ASN A 163 2.03 13.34 -14.49
C ASN A 163 2.53 14.40 -13.49
N VAL A 164 2.44 14.11 -12.18
CA VAL A 164 2.75 15.09 -11.13
C VAL A 164 4.15 14.89 -10.57
N TYR A 165 4.61 13.65 -10.47
CA TYR A 165 5.86 13.28 -9.81
C TYR A 165 6.85 12.55 -10.71
N GLY A 166 6.49 12.30 -11.97
CA GLY A 166 7.35 11.66 -12.97
C GLY A 166 8.62 12.48 -13.20
N GLY A 167 9.70 12.09 -12.52
CA GLY A 167 11.04 12.64 -12.68
C GLY A 167 11.94 11.75 -13.52
N THR A 168 13.23 12.07 -13.56
CA THR A 168 14.24 11.16 -14.13
C THR A 168 14.25 9.86 -13.34
N LYS A 169 14.52 8.73 -14.00
CA LYS A 169 14.55 7.40 -13.36
C LYS A 169 15.44 7.35 -12.10
N GLU A 170 16.45 8.22 -12.03
CA GLU A 170 17.42 8.28 -10.94
C GLU A 170 16.91 8.94 -9.66
N SER A 171 15.88 9.79 -9.76
CA SER A 171 15.25 10.46 -8.59
C SER A 171 13.86 9.94 -8.26
N ARG A 172 13.36 8.98 -9.04
CA ARG A 172 12.00 8.47 -8.92
C ARG A 172 11.85 7.54 -7.73
N LYS A 173 10.84 7.79 -6.93
CA LYS A 173 10.34 6.83 -5.94
C LYS A 173 9.70 5.64 -6.65
N LEU A 174 9.60 4.50 -5.96
CA LEU A 174 8.99 3.30 -6.52
C LEU A 174 7.49 3.30 -6.28
N LEU A 175 6.72 2.93 -7.31
CA LEU A 175 5.27 2.74 -7.19
C LEU A 175 4.91 1.28 -7.39
N THR A 176 4.28 0.69 -6.39
CA THR A 176 3.80 -0.69 -6.42
C THR A 176 2.27 -0.74 -6.42
N CYS A 177 1.71 -1.82 -6.93
CA CYS A 177 0.27 -2.07 -6.94
C CYS A 177 -0.09 -3.33 -6.14
N VAL A 178 -1.40 -3.55 -5.96
CA VAL A 178 -1.92 -4.66 -5.16
C VAL A 178 -2.79 -5.56 -6.03
N VAL A 179 -2.45 -6.84 -6.10
CA VAL A 179 -3.22 -7.84 -6.85
C VAL A 179 -4.34 -8.39 -5.96
N GLN A 180 -5.57 -8.00 -6.25
CA GLN A 180 -6.78 -8.49 -5.59
C GLN A 180 -7.40 -9.69 -6.34
N GLY A 181 -8.38 -10.37 -5.75
CA GLY A 181 -9.08 -11.51 -6.36
C GLY A 181 -9.70 -12.46 -5.34
N ALA A 182 -9.62 -12.13 -4.04
CA ALA A 182 -10.09 -12.99 -2.95
C ALA A 182 -9.57 -14.44 -3.12
N ASN A 183 -10.41 -15.45 -2.90
CA ASN A 183 -10.08 -16.86 -3.06
C ASN A 183 -10.45 -17.41 -4.48
N PHE A 184 -10.40 -16.53 -5.51
CA PHE A 184 -10.71 -16.89 -6.89
C PHE A 184 -9.45 -16.75 -7.75
N PRO A 185 -8.74 -17.86 -8.08
CA PRO A 185 -7.50 -17.85 -8.84
C PRO A 185 -7.61 -17.14 -10.20
N ASP A 186 -8.69 -17.35 -10.91
CA ASP A 186 -8.96 -16.71 -12.21
C ASP A 186 -9.12 -15.18 -12.10
N LEU A 187 -9.70 -14.69 -11.02
CA LEU A 187 -9.79 -13.25 -10.76
C LEU A 187 -8.44 -12.65 -10.37
N ARG A 188 -7.62 -13.37 -9.61
CA ARG A 188 -6.25 -12.97 -9.31
C ARG A 188 -5.39 -12.91 -10.56
N GLU A 189 -5.51 -13.92 -11.43
CA GLU A 189 -4.83 -13.93 -12.73
C GLU A 189 -5.25 -12.74 -13.59
N LYS A 190 -6.57 -12.49 -13.70
CA LYS A 190 -7.12 -11.31 -14.41
C LYS A 190 -6.56 -10.01 -13.86
N CYS A 191 -6.55 -9.86 -12.54
CA CYS A 191 -6.03 -8.68 -11.87
C CYS A 191 -4.54 -8.49 -12.14
N ALA A 192 -3.73 -9.53 -11.94
CA ALA A 192 -2.29 -9.49 -12.14
C ALA A 192 -1.92 -9.09 -13.57
N LYS A 193 -2.53 -9.74 -14.59
CA LYS A 193 -2.29 -9.44 -15.99
C LYS A 193 -2.62 -7.99 -16.36
N ALA A 194 -3.78 -7.48 -15.91
CA ALA A 194 -4.18 -6.11 -16.16
C ALA A 194 -3.23 -5.08 -15.49
N LEU A 195 -2.75 -5.38 -14.27
CA LEU A 195 -1.78 -4.53 -13.58
C LEU A 195 -0.40 -4.57 -14.25
N VAL A 196 0.00 -5.73 -14.78
CA VAL A 196 1.25 -5.86 -15.55
C VAL A 196 1.20 -5.04 -16.86
N GLU A 197 0.05 -4.98 -17.52
CA GLU A 197 -0.15 -4.14 -18.71
C GLU A 197 -0.05 -2.64 -18.39
N ILE A 198 -0.47 -2.21 -17.20
CA ILE A 198 -0.31 -0.81 -16.75
C ILE A 198 1.17 -0.51 -16.47
N GLY A 199 1.88 -1.44 -15.85
CA GLY A 199 3.31 -1.36 -15.55
C GLY A 199 3.61 -0.67 -14.21
N PHE A 200 4.18 -1.44 -13.26
CA PHE A 200 4.57 -0.97 -11.93
C PHE A 200 5.99 -1.44 -11.57
N ASP A 201 6.57 -0.83 -10.53
CA ASP A 201 7.85 -1.25 -9.99
C ASP A 201 7.74 -2.51 -9.10
N GLY A 202 6.50 -2.84 -8.66
CA GLY A 202 6.24 -4.03 -7.88
C GLY A 202 4.75 -4.41 -7.81
N TYR A 203 4.50 -5.66 -7.40
CA TYR A 203 3.18 -6.30 -7.37
C TYR A 203 2.98 -6.99 -6.03
N ASN A 204 2.19 -6.39 -5.15
CA ASN A 204 1.93 -6.91 -3.81
C ASN A 204 0.77 -7.91 -3.85
N PHE A 205 0.83 -8.95 -3.02
CA PHE A 205 -0.32 -9.82 -2.79
C PHE A 205 -1.37 -9.08 -1.96
N GLY A 206 -2.60 -8.99 -2.46
CA GLY A 206 -3.71 -8.33 -1.78
C GLY A 206 -4.59 -9.31 -1.00
N GLY A 207 -5.11 -8.85 0.13
CA GLY A 207 -5.95 -9.63 1.02
C GLY A 207 -5.17 -10.27 2.18
N PHE A 208 -5.75 -11.31 2.75
CA PHE A 208 -5.14 -12.02 3.88
C PHE A 208 -4.30 -13.19 3.37
N VAL A 209 -3.11 -13.35 3.93
CA VAL A 209 -2.18 -14.44 3.59
C VAL A 209 -2.40 -15.70 4.43
N ILE A 210 -3.25 -15.59 5.46
CA ILE A 210 -3.60 -16.68 6.37
C ILE A 210 -5.12 -16.78 6.42
N GLU A 211 -5.66 -17.99 6.24
CA GLU A 211 -7.07 -18.30 6.43
C GLU A 211 -7.46 -18.38 7.92
N ASP A 212 -8.76 -18.41 8.21
CA ASP A 212 -9.29 -18.46 9.58
C ASP A 212 -8.77 -19.68 10.38
N GLN A 213 -8.38 -20.76 9.70
CA GLN A 213 -7.80 -21.97 10.30
C GLN A 213 -6.29 -21.90 10.52
N GLY A 214 -5.65 -20.78 10.14
CA GLY A 214 -4.20 -20.58 10.29
C GLY A 214 -3.36 -21.13 9.12
N GLU A 215 -3.97 -21.59 8.04
CA GLU A 215 -3.30 -22.06 6.84
C GLU A 215 -2.94 -20.90 5.91
N LEU A 216 -1.78 -21.02 5.23
CA LEU A 216 -1.36 -20.03 4.24
C LEU A 216 -2.10 -20.23 2.91
N VAL A 217 -2.52 -19.16 2.27
CA VAL A 217 -3.15 -19.14 0.93
C VAL A 217 -2.11 -19.32 -0.19
N LEU A 218 -1.43 -20.46 -0.18
CA LEU A 218 -0.28 -20.71 -1.06
C LEU A 218 -0.67 -20.78 -2.55
N ASP A 219 -1.83 -21.32 -2.88
CA ASP A 219 -2.28 -21.46 -4.27
C ASP A 219 -2.60 -20.09 -4.88
N GLU A 220 -3.25 -19.20 -4.13
CA GLU A 220 -3.52 -17.83 -4.54
C GLU A 220 -2.24 -17.01 -4.67
N MET A 221 -1.28 -17.20 -3.76
CA MET A 221 0.04 -16.54 -3.83
C MET A 221 0.80 -17.01 -5.07
N LYS A 222 0.74 -18.30 -5.41
CA LYS A 222 1.36 -18.89 -6.59
C LYS A 222 0.82 -18.26 -7.87
N VAL A 223 -0.49 -18.09 -7.98
CA VAL A 223 -1.12 -17.41 -9.13
C VAL A 223 -0.53 -16.01 -9.33
N VAL A 224 -0.37 -15.23 -8.25
CA VAL A 224 0.23 -13.89 -8.34
C VAL A 224 1.68 -13.97 -8.82
N ILE A 225 2.48 -14.88 -8.24
CA ILE A 225 3.90 -15.06 -8.60
C ILE A 225 4.07 -15.46 -10.06
N GLU A 226 3.22 -16.34 -10.58
CA GLU A 226 3.27 -16.85 -11.95
C GLU A 226 2.86 -15.81 -12.98
N ASN A 227 1.99 -14.85 -12.61
CA ASN A 227 1.44 -13.83 -13.50
C ASN A 227 2.07 -12.44 -13.32
N THR A 228 3.15 -12.32 -12.56
CA THR A 228 3.89 -11.05 -12.39
C THR A 228 5.36 -11.21 -12.79
N PRO A 229 6.02 -10.13 -13.32
CA PRO A 229 7.40 -10.21 -13.77
C PRO A 229 8.39 -10.54 -12.64
N LYS A 230 9.36 -11.42 -12.92
CA LYS A 230 10.35 -11.90 -11.92
C LYS A 230 11.39 -10.86 -11.52
N ASP A 231 11.59 -9.86 -12.36
CA ASP A 231 12.52 -8.74 -12.18
C ASP A 231 11.91 -7.54 -11.45
N LYS A 232 10.70 -7.71 -10.91
CA LYS A 232 9.96 -6.69 -10.15
C LYS A 232 9.83 -7.09 -8.67
N ILE A 233 9.58 -6.10 -7.82
CA ILE A 233 9.30 -6.33 -6.38
C ILE A 233 8.01 -7.16 -6.23
N ARG A 234 8.04 -8.12 -5.31
CA ARG A 234 6.89 -8.99 -5.03
C ARG A 234 6.82 -9.27 -3.53
#